data_7e36dd08f64d8114cd7c3fd572c201df
#
_entry.id   7e36dd08f64d8114cd7c3fd572c201df
#
_cell.length_a   1.000
_cell.length_b   1.000
_cell.length_c   1.000
_cell.angle_alpha   90.00
_cell.angle_beta   90.00
_cell.angle_gamma   90.00
#
_symmetry.space_group_name_H-M   'P 1'
#
loop_
_entity.id
_entity.type
_entity.pdbx_description
1 polymer ?
#
loop_
_entity_poly.entity_id
_entity_poly.type
_entity_poly.pdbx_seq_one_letter_code
_entity_poly.pdbx_strand_id
1 'polypeptide(L)'
;MADPNDDEAVAADPEKKKANTPARRGFTSEEEGRAALEKIRQEPFTITSVERKRGTEAPPRLFDLTSLQVECNKKFSYSAEQTLQLIQQLYEKKVTTYPRVDTTYLSDDIYPKCSGILNGISGQYGELLQPLRGAKLRKSKKVFDSSKVTDHHAIIPTGVAAQNLTDMERNVYDLVARRFITVFY
;
A
#
# COMPACT_ATOMS: atom_id res chain seq x y z
N MET A 1 14.28 28.47 52.99
CA MET A 1 14.30 29.52 52.00
C MET A 1 13.61 28.98 50.78
N ALA A 2 12.37 29.37 50.58
CA ALA A 2 11.46 28.83 49.60
C ALA A 2 11.69 29.51 48.25
N ASP A 3 11.69 28.69 47.22
CA ASP A 3 11.64 29.14 45.84
C ASP A 3 10.21 28.94 45.35
N PRO A 4 9.50 29.99 44.94
CA PRO A 4 8.15 29.87 44.43
C PRO A 4 8.17 29.67 42.94
N ASN A 5 7.57 28.59 42.57
CA ASN A 5 7.21 28.11 41.25
C ASN A 5 6.25 29.08 40.57
N ASP A 6 6.66 29.71 39.48
CA ASP A 6 5.75 30.47 38.63
C ASP A 6 5.17 29.53 37.55
N ASP A 7 3.96 29.09 37.85
CA ASP A 7 3.06 28.44 36.87
C ASP A 7 2.46 29.54 35.98
N GLU A 8 3.09 29.82 34.85
CA GLU A 8 2.40 30.47 33.74
C GLU A 8 1.64 29.44 32.89
N ALA A 9 0.38 29.27 33.27
CA ALA A 9 -0.60 28.61 32.45
C ALA A 9 -0.82 29.40 31.15
N VAL A 10 -0.24 28.96 30.07
CA VAL A 10 -0.58 29.44 28.72
C VAL A 10 -2.02 29.06 28.42
N ALA A 11 -2.90 30.01 28.49
CA ALA A 11 -4.31 29.90 28.14
C ALA A 11 -4.46 29.41 26.72
N ALA A 12 -5.04 28.24 26.56
CA ALA A 12 -5.42 27.68 25.27
C ALA A 12 -6.46 28.58 24.60
N ASP A 13 -6.12 29.07 23.41
CA ASP A 13 -6.99 29.85 22.54
C ASP A 13 -8.24 29.05 22.15
N PRO A 14 -9.47 29.44 22.55
CA PRO A 14 -10.67 28.66 22.28
C PRO A 14 -11.23 28.82 20.86
N GLU A 15 -10.55 29.54 19.96
CA GLU A 15 -11.08 29.83 18.62
C GLU A 15 -10.45 29.06 17.45
N LYS A 16 -9.79 27.92 17.64
CA LYS A 16 -9.61 26.98 16.54
C LYS A 16 -10.94 26.30 16.26
N LYS A 17 -11.81 26.97 15.54
CA LYS A 17 -13.03 26.46 14.92
C LYS A 17 -12.66 25.15 14.24
N LYS A 18 -13.15 24.04 14.78
CA LYS A 18 -13.16 22.73 14.13
C LYS A 18 -13.72 22.95 12.74
N ALA A 19 -12.89 22.69 11.72
CA ALA A 19 -13.35 22.63 10.34
C ALA A 19 -14.53 21.65 10.32
N ASN A 20 -15.71 22.19 10.00
CA ASN A 20 -16.98 21.51 10.03
C ASN A 20 -16.95 20.49 8.85
N THR A 21 -16.46 19.29 9.10
CA THR A 21 -16.71 18.18 8.19
C THR A 21 -18.22 17.96 8.23
N PRO A 22 -18.96 18.19 7.15
CA PRO A 22 -20.39 17.97 7.17
C PRO A 22 -20.61 16.51 7.53
N ALA A 23 -21.19 16.27 8.71
CA ALA A 23 -21.67 14.96 9.06
C ALA A 23 -22.53 14.50 7.88
N ARG A 24 -22.37 13.25 7.44
CA ARG A 24 -23.26 12.60 6.47
C ARG A 24 -24.67 12.51 7.10
N ARG A 25 -25.38 13.62 7.12
CA ARG A 25 -26.76 13.67 7.52
C ARG A 25 -27.56 13.34 6.27
N GLY A 26 -28.20 12.19 6.28
CA GLY A 26 -29.30 11.93 5.34
C GLY A 26 -30.44 12.91 5.60
N PHE A 27 -31.44 12.90 4.77
CA PHE A 27 -32.68 13.66 4.99
C PHE A 27 -33.41 13.09 6.21
N THR A 28 -34.06 13.98 6.96
CA THR A 28 -34.77 13.60 8.18
C THR A 28 -36.21 13.13 7.88
N SER A 29 -36.74 13.46 6.71
CA SER A 29 -38.03 13.02 6.23
C SER A 29 -38.03 12.69 4.73
N GLU A 30 -38.98 11.88 4.27
CA GLU A 30 -39.17 11.56 2.86
C GLU A 30 -39.55 12.80 2.04
N GLU A 31 -40.35 13.70 2.61
CA GLU A 31 -40.77 14.95 1.97
C GLU A 31 -39.55 15.86 1.70
N GLU A 32 -38.69 16.01 2.68
CA GLU A 32 -37.44 16.79 2.54
C GLU A 32 -36.53 16.20 1.44
N GLY A 33 -36.40 14.88 1.38
CA GLY A 33 -35.65 14.19 0.34
C GLY A 33 -36.23 14.37 -1.05
N ARG A 34 -37.55 14.29 -1.18
CA ARG A 34 -38.30 14.50 -2.45
C ARG A 34 -38.17 15.96 -2.92
N ALA A 35 -38.36 16.93 -2.02
CA ALA A 35 -38.19 18.34 -2.35
C ALA A 35 -36.81 18.69 -2.84
N ALA A 36 -35.77 18.14 -2.19
CA ALA A 36 -34.37 18.29 -2.63
C ALA A 36 -34.12 17.67 -4.00
N LEU A 37 -34.69 16.49 -4.27
CA LEU A 37 -34.56 15.80 -5.56
C LEU A 37 -35.20 16.62 -6.69
N GLU A 38 -36.45 17.14 -6.47
CA GLU A 38 -37.13 17.98 -7.45
C GLU A 38 -36.37 19.26 -7.76
N LYS A 39 -35.81 19.91 -6.73
CA LYS A 39 -34.98 21.09 -6.92
C LYS A 39 -33.72 20.79 -7.76
N ILE A 40 -33.04 19.68 -7.50
CA ILE A 40 -31.86 19.26 -8.26
C ILE A 40 -32.21 18.95 -9.71
N ARG A 41 -33.39 18.36 -9.99
CA ARG A 41 -33.82 18.04 -11.35
C ARG A 41 -34.18 19.25 -12.20
N GLN A 42 -34.61 20.33 -11.57
CA GLN A 42 -35.04 21.56 -12.26
C GLN A 42 -33.85 22.45 -12.64
N GLU A 43 -32.71 22.31 -11.97
CA GLU A 43 -31.54 23.15 -12.22
C GLU A 43 -30.49 22.39 -13.06
N PRO A 44 -29.85 23.03 -14.07
CA PRO A 44 -28.78 22.40 -14.81
C PRO A 44 -27.56 22.19 -13.90
N PHE A 45 -26.96 21.02 -13.96
CA PHE A 45 -25.71 20.75 -13.24
C PHE A 45 -24.56 21.53 -13.88
N THR A 46 -23.99 22.47 -13.15
CA THR A 46 -22.87 23.31 -13.60
C THR A 46 -21.66 23.14 -12.70
N ILE A 47 -20.53 22.76 -13.29
CA ILE A 47 -19.25 22.75 -12.56
C ILE A 47 -18.75 24.18 -12.41
N THR A 48 -18.77 24.70 -11.17
CA THR A 48 -18.37 26.08 -10.87
C THR A 48 -16.87 26.24 -10.65
N SER A 49 -16.18 25.18 -10.22
CA SER A 49 -14.72 25.20 -10.05
C SER A 49 -14.13 23.80 -10.13
N VAL A 50 -12.89 23.72 -10.61
CA VAL A 50 -12.07 22.49 -10.58
C VAL A 50 -10.71 22.84 -9.99
N GLU A 51 -10.43 22.35 -8.81
CA GLU A 51 -9.12 22.53 -8.16
C GLU A 51 -8.30 21.25 -8.31
N ARG A 52 -7.09 21.37 -8.91
CA ARG A 52 -6.14 20.27 -9.02
C ARG A 52 -5.02 20.46 -8.00
N LYS A 53 -4.93 19.57 -7.02
CA LYS A 53 -3.83 19.55 -6.05
C LYS A 53 -2.87 18.42 -6.42
N ARG A 54 -1.58 18.76 -6.52
CA ARG A 54 -0.53 17.74 -6.62
C ARG A 54 -0.18 17.29 -5.21
N GLY A 55 -0.17 15.98 -5.00
CA GLY A 55 0.27 15.34 -3.78
C GLY A 55 1.28 14.24 -4.09
N THR A 56 1.98 13.78 -3.05
CA THR A 56 2.82 12.58 -3.12
C THR A 56 2.20 11.50 -2.26
N GLU A 57 2.07 10.31 -2.80
CA GLU A 57 1.64 9.12 -2.07
C GLU A 57 2.85 8.22 -1.82
N ALA A 58 3.01 7.75 -0.58
CA ALA A 58 4.08 6.80 -0.28
C ALA A 58 3.75 5.43 -0.86
N PRO A 59 4.74 4.67 -1.36
CA PRO A 59 4.48 3.31 -1.82
C PRO A 59 3.94 2.45 -0.68
N PRO A 60 3.02 1.52 -0.98
CA PRO A 60 2.51 0.59 0.02
C PRO A 60 3.63 -0.33 0.51
N ARG A 61 3.48 -0.85 1.73
CA ARG A 61 4.44 -1.80 2.31
C ARG A 61 4.48 -3.10 1.51
N LEU A 62 5.58 -3.83 1.62
CA LEU A 62 5.69 -5.18 1.09
C LEU A 62 4.64 -6.10 1.73
N PHE A 63 4.45 -7.28 1.17
CA PHE A 63 3.48 -8.23 1.67
C PHE A 63 4.06 -9.12 2.78
N ASP A 64 3.30 -9.25 3.86
CA ASP A 64 3.20 -10.45 4.67
C ASP A 64 2.09 -11.36 4.14
N LEU A 65 1.89 -12.53 4.73
CA LEU A 65 0.85 -13.45 4.28
C LEU A 65 -0.55 -12.84 4.37
N THR A 66 -0.87 -12.20 5.48
CA THR A 66 -2.21 -11.65 5.74
C THR A 66 -2.57 -10.54 4.75
N SER A 67 -1.67 -9.58 4.53
CA SER A 67 -1.91 -8.50 3.58
C SER A 67 -1.98 -8.99 2.13
N LEU A 68 -1.23 -10.03 1.77
CA LEU A 68 -1.34 -10.66 0.46
C LEU A 68 -2.72 -11.33 0.29
N GLN A 69 -3.19 -12.06 1.30
CA GLN A 69 -4.53 -12.68 1.28
C GLN A 69 -5.64 -11.65 1.11
N VAL A 70 -5.56 -10.53 1.85
CA VAL A 70 -6.53 -9.42 1.73
C VAL A 70 -6.51 -8.83 0.32
N GLU A 71 -5.34 -8.61 -0.27
CA GLU A 71 -5.23 -8.02 -1.60
C GLU A 71 -5.72 -8.98 -2.69
N CYS A 72 -5.39 -10.27 -2.60
CA CYS A 72 -5.88 -11.30 -3.51
C CYS A 72 -7.42 -11.46 -3.43
N ASN A 73 -7.99 -11.38 -2.23
CA ASN A 73 -9.43 -11.42 -2.07
C ASN A 73 -10.11 -10.21 -2.72
N LYS A 74 -9.58 -8.99 -2.49
CA LYS A 74 -10.12 -7.76 -3.07
C LYS A 74 -10.08 -7.75 -4.60
N LYS A 75 -9.00 -8.24 -5.19
CA LYS A 75 -8.79 -8.15 -6.65
C LYS A 75 -9.33 -9.33 -7.42
N PHE A 76 -9.26 -10.52 -6.85
CA PHE A 76 -9.52 -11.78 -7.57
C PHE A 76 -10.58 -12.64 -6.88
N SER A 77 -11.11 -12.21 -5.73
CA SER A 77 -12.05 -12.98 -4.90
C SER A 77 -11.48 -14.32 -4.42
N TYR A 78 -10.15 -14.44 -4.32
CA TYR A 78 -9.52 -15.65 -3.78
C TYR A 78 -9.73 -15.74 -2.28
N SER A 79 -9.97 -16.94 -1.75
CA SER A 79 -10.00 -17.17 -0.32
C SER A 79 -8.60 -17.07 0.29
N ALA A 80 -8.52 -16.93 1.62
CA ALA A 80 -7.25 -16.94 2.33
C ALA A 80 -6.49 -18.27 2.10
N GLU A 81 -7.21 -19.38 2.11
CA GLU A 81 -6.62 -20.71 1.86
C GLU A 81 -6.10 -20.85 0.42
N GLN A 82 -6.89 -20.45 -0.58
CA GLN A 82 -6.45 -20.47 -1.98
C GLN A 82 -5.19 -19.60 -2.17
N THR A 83 -5.16 -18.42 -1.59
CA THR A 83 -3.97 -17.55 -1.67
C THR A 83 -2.76 -18.19 -1.03
N LEU A 84 -2.92 -18.83 0.15
CA LEU A 84 -1.83 -19.54 0.80
C LEU A 84 -1.30 -20.70 -0.07
N GLN A 85 -2.18 -21.48 -0.67
CA GLN A 85 -1.78 -22.58 -1.58
C GLN A 85 -1.01 -22.05 -2.79
N LEU A 86 -1.49 -20.98 -3.42
CA LEU A 86 -0.85 -20.38 -4.59
C LEU A 86 0.54 -19.82 -4.27
N ILE A 87 0.67 -19.05 -3.17
CA ILE A 87 1.98 -18.49 -2.81
C ILE A 87 2.96 -19.58 -2.33
N GLN A 88 2.46 -20.67 -1.73
CA GLN A 88 3.27 -21.83 -1.38
C GLN A 88 3.82 -22.50 -2.64
N GLN A 89 3.00 -22.69 -3.68
CA GLN A 89 3.44 -23.23 -4.97
C GLN A 89 4.49 -22.35 -5.64
N LEU A 90 4.32 -21.01 -5.58
CA LEU A 90 5.31 -20.06 -6.09
C LEU A 90 6.64 -20.15 -5.34
N TYR A 91 6.60 -20.35 -4.03
CA TYR A 91 7.79 -20.60 -3.22
C TYR A 91 8.47 -21.91 -3.60
N GLU A 92 7.73 -23.00 -3.76
CA GLU A 92 8.26 -24.32 -4.19
C GLU A 92 8.87 -24.25 -5.59
N LYS A 93 8.31 -23.44 -6.50
CA LYS A 93 8.90 -23.09 -7.80
C LYS A 93 10.10 -22.14 -7.68
N LYS A 94 10.48 -21.72 -6.47
CA LYS A 94 11.61 -20.82 -6.17
C LYS A 94 11.51 -19.44 -6.79
N VAL A 95 10.31 -18.99 -7.17
CA VAL A 95 10.11 -17.66 -7.78
C VAL A 95 9.75 -16.59 -6.75
N THR A 96 9.30 -16.99 -5.55
CA THR A 96 9.08 -16.08 -4.40
C THR A 96 9.79 -16.59 -3.16
N THR A 97 9.98 -15.71 -2.17
CA THR A 97 10.49 -16.06 -0.84
C THR A 97 9.44 -16.77 0.01
N TYR A 98 9.83 -17.24 1.19
CA TYR A 98 8.97 -18.02 2.10
C TYR A 98 7.68 -17.24 2.44
N PRO A 99 6.49 -17.88 2.30
CA PRO A 99 5.23 -17.13 2.35
C PRO A 99 4.62 -16.98 3.75
N ARG A 100 4.97 -17.84 4.72
CA ARG A 100 4.36 -17.79 6.05
C ARG A 100 5.12 -16.82 6.94
N VAL A 101 4.99 -15.53 6.64
CA VAL A 101 5.68 -14.43 7.31
C VAL A 101 4.66 -13.43 7.84
N ASP A 102 5.00 -12.79 8.95
CA ASP A 102 4.20 -11.78 9.65
C ASP A 102 4.79 -10.37 9.55
N THR A 103 5.89 -10.20 8.82
CA THR A 103 6.56 -8.92 8.62
C THR A 103 6.43 -8.41 7.18
N THR A 104 6.33 -7.10 7.06
CA THR A 104 6.33 -6.36 5.78
C THR A 104 7.68 -5.70 5.49
N TYR A 105 8.72 -6.06 6.25
CA TYR A 105 10.06 -5.47 6.17
C TYR A 105 11.07 -6.44 5.56
N LEU A 106 12.12 -5.88 4.99
CA LEU A 106 13.33 -6.59 4.58
C LEU A 106 14.44 -6.32 5.58
N SER A 107 15.30 -7.30 5.82
CA SER A 107 16.56 -7.09 6.52
C SER A 107 17.54 -6.33 5.64
N ASP A 108 18.48 -5.64 6.28
CA ASP A 108 19.46 -4.77 5.59
C ASP A 108 20.38 -5.52 4.62
N ASP A 109 20.63 -6.80 4.86
CA ASP A 109 21.43 -7.69 4.01
C ASP A 109 20.77 -8.06 2.67
N ILE A 110 19.45 -7.85 2.56
CA ILE A 110 18.71 -8.05 1.31
C ILE A 110 18.91 -6.86 0.35
N TYR A 111 19.18 -5.66 0.86
CA TYR A 111 19.33 -4.47 0.01
C TYR A 111 20.36 -4.64 -1.13
N PRO A 112 21.59 -5.15 -0.91
CA PRO A 112 22.54 -5.37 -2.00
C PRO A 112 22.06 -6.35 -3.07
N LYS A 113 21.16 -7.28 -2.71
CA LYS A 113 20.62 -8.30 -3.62
C LYS A 113 19.48 -7.77 -4.50
N CYS A 114 18.84 -6.64 -4.12
CA CYS A 114 17.66 -6.12 -4.79
C CYS A 114 17.89 -5.81 -6.28
N SER A 115 19.05 -5.26 -6.65
CA SER A 115 19.36 -5.00 -8.07
C SER A 115 19.41 -6.28 -8.89
N GLY A 116 19.99 -7.36 -8.34
CA GLY A 116 20.01 -8.68 -8.99
C GLY A 116 18.59 -9.26 -9.14
N ILE A 117 17.75 -9.15 -8.09
CA ILE A 117 16.36 -9.60 -8.12
C ILE A 117 15.57 -8.85 -9.20
N LEU A 118 15.67 -7.51 -9.26
CA LEU A 118 15.00 -6.68 -10.25
C LEU A 118 15.46 -7.02 -11.69
N ASN A 119 16.75 -7.26 -11.88
CA ASN A 119 17.28 -7.70 -13.16
C ASN A 119 16.72 -9.07 -13.58
N GLY A 120 16.61 -10.01 -12.64
CA GLY A 120 16.08 -11.34 -12.91
C GLY A 120 14.62 -11.35 -13.37
N ILE A 121 13.81 -10.39 -12.91
CA ILE A 121 12.40 -10.27 -13.31
C ILE A 121 12.19 -9.30 -14.49
N SER A 122 13.26 -8.73 -15.05
CA SER A 122 13.16 -7.67 -16.08
C SER A 122 12.51 -8.14 -17.39
N GLY A 123 12.54 -9.43 -17.69
CA GLY A 123 11.86 -9.97 -18.87
C GLY A 123 10.36 -9.75 -18.89
N GLN A 124 9.71 -9.76 -17.71
CA GLN A 124 8.27 -9.55 -17.56
C GLN A 124 7.90 -8.12 -17.18
N TYR A 125 8.80 -7.41 -16.49
CA TYR A 125 8.53 -6.08 -15.90
C TYR A 125 9.46 -4.98 -16.45
N GLY A 126 10.01 -5.17 -17.65
CA GLY A 126 11.02 -4.28 -18.24
C GLY A 126 10.60 -2.82 -18.31
N GLU A 127 9.37 -2.54 -18.69
CA GLU A 127 8.82 -1.18 -18.76
C GLU A 127 8.78 -0.52 -17.36
N LEU A 128 8.30 -1.26 -16.35
CA LEU A 128 8.26 -0.76 -14.96
C LEU A 128 9.65 -0.57 -14.37
N LEU A 129 10.64 -1.28 -14.85
CA LEU A 129 12.01 -1.20 -14.36
C LEU A 129 12.85 -0.16 -15.10
N GLN A 130 12.38 0.38 -16.22
CA GLN A 130 13.13 1.33 -17.03
C GLN A 130 13.61 2.56 -16.21
N PRO A 131 12.79 3.22 -15.37
CA PRO A 131 13.25 4.37 -14.58
C PRO A 131 14.27 4.01 -13.49
N LEU A 132 14.36 2.75 -13.10
CA LEU A 132 15.28 2.27 -12.06
C LEU A 132 16.61 1.77 -12.63
N ARG A 133 16.73 1.65 -13.97
CA ARG A 133 17.96 1.16 -14.63
C ARG A 133 19.11 2.14 -14.45
N GLY A 134 20.22 1.66 -13.90
CA GLY A 134 21.42 2.49 -13.65
C GLY A 134 21.28 3.49 -12.49
N ALA A 135 20.12 3.61 -11.88
CA ALA A 135 19.90 4.44 -10.72
C ALA A 135 20.28 3.70 -9.42
N LYS A 136 20.78 4.46 -8.43
CA LYS A 136 20.90 3.93 -7.07
C LYS A 136 19.54 3.70 -6.49
N LEU A 137 19.21 2.45 -6.16
CA LEU A 137 17.93 2.09 -5.57
C LEU A 137 17.72 2.85 -4.25
N ARG A 138 16.49 3.31 -4.02
CA ARG A 138 16.12 3.96 -2.77
C ARG A 138 16.17 2.97 -1.60
N LYS A 139 16.96 3.26 -0.56
CA LYS A 139 16.95 2.51 0.69
C LYS A 139 16.14 3.28 1.72
N SER A 140 14.92 2.85 1.99
CA SER A 140 14.03 3.48 2.96
C SER A 140 13.94 2.62 4.24
N LYS A 141 14.01 3.24 5.42
CA LYS A 141 13.75 2.57 6.70
C LYS A 141 12.30 2.05 6.83
N LYS A 142 11.38 2.49 5.98
CA LYS A 142 10.02 1.94 5.90
C LYS A 142 9.98 0.58 5.21
N VAL A 143 11.05 0.19 4.52
CA VAL A 143 11.20 -1.08 3.79
C VAL A 143 12.29 -1.94 4.40
N PHE A 144 13.46 -1.35 4.71
CA PHE A 144 14.63 -2.06 5.24
C PHE A 144 14.82 -1.71 6.72
N ASP A 145 14.49 -2.65 7.58
CA ASP A 145 14.63 -2.54 9.04
C ASP A 145 14.83 -3.93 9.65
N SER A 146 16.08 -4.31 9.85
CA SER A 146 16.44 -5.63 10.39
C SER A 146 15.85 -5.90 11.78
N SER A 147 15.54 -4.86 12.57
CA SER A 147 14.94 -5.04 13.90
C SER A 147 13.49 -5.52 13.84
N LYS A 148 12.85 -5.44 12.68
CA LYS A 148 11.46 -5.87 12.42
C LYS A 148 11.38 -7.16 11.61
N VAL A 149 12.48 -7.84 11.44
CA VAL A 149 12.59 -9.13 10.78
C VAL A 149 13.12 -10.12 11.81
N THR A 150 12.34 -11.16 12.07
CA THR A 150 12.75 -12.27 12.97
C THR A 150 13.41 -13.38 12.16
N ASP A 151 12.66 -14.40 11.77
CA ASP A 151 13.18 -15.57 11.05
C ASP A 151 13.15 -15.35 9.53
N HIS A 152 12.11 -14.72 9.02
CA HIS A 152 11.90 -14.48 7.60
C HIS A 152 11.46 -13.04 7.34
N HIS A 153 11.93 -12.47 6.23
CA HIS A 153 11.53 -11.16 5.76
C HIS A 153 10.23 -11.22 4.92
N ALA A 154 9.70 -10.06 4.52
CA ALA A 154 8.52 -9.93 3.67
C ALA A 154 8.60 -10.78 2.40
N ILE A 155 7.44 -11.10 1.83
CA ILE A 155 7.32 -11.86 0.58
C ILE A 155 7.78 -10.99 -0.59
N ILE A 156 8.82 -11.45 -1.30
CA ILE A 156 9.38 -10.78 -2.48
C ILE A 156 9.72 -11.80 -3.58
N PRO A 157 9.90 -11.38 -4.84
CA PRO A 157 10.48 -12.24 -5.87
C PRO A 157 11.91 -12.63 -5.52
N THR A 158 12.36 -13.76 -6.03
CA THR A 158 13.75 -14.22 -5.87
C THR A 158 14.69 -13.77 -6.99
N GLY A 159 14.13 -13.27 -8.10
CA GLY A 159 14.87 -12.99 -9.33
C GLY A 159 14.92 -14.18 -10.31
N VAL A 160 14.41 -15.33 -9.91
CA VAL A 160 14.22 -16.46 -10.84
C VAL A 160 13.05 -16.12 -11.78
N ALA A 161 13.25 -16.37 -13.07
CA ALA A 161 12.21 -16.13 -14.08
C ALA A 161 10.97 -17.01 -13.80
N ALA A 162 9.82 -16.35 -13.66
CA ALA A 162 8.56 -17.03 -13.37
C ALA A 162 7.98 -17.62 -14.66
N GLN A 163 8.30 -18.88 -14.92
CA GLN A 163 7.83 -19.64 -16.08
C GLN A 163 6.80 -20.70 -15.66
N ASN A 164 5.96 -21.11 -16.61
CA ASN A 164 4.98 -22.19 -16.43
C ASN A 164 4.05 -21.96 -15.21
N LEU A 165 3.62 -20.73 -15.01
CA LEU A 165 2.63 -20.39 -14.01
C LEU A 165 1.20 -20.54 -14.56
N THR A 166 0.31 -21.09 -13.75
CA THR A 166 -1.14 -20.98 -14.01
C THR A 166 -1.59 -19.53 -13.95
N ASP A 167 -2.76 -19.19 -14.47
CA ASP A 167 -3.29 -17.83 -14.42
C ASP A 167 -3.46 -17.33 -12.98
N MET A 168 -3.89 -18.21 -12.08
CA MET A 168 -4.03 -17.86 -10.67
C MET A 168 -2.68 -17.60 -9.99
N GLU A 169 -1.69 -18.45 -10.24
CA GLU A 169 -0.32 -18.23 -9.76
C GLU A 169 0.28 -16.94 -10.32
N ARG A 170 0.05 -16.66 -11.60
CA ARG A 170 0.51 -15.43 -12.27
C ARG A 170 -0.10 -14.19 -11.63
N ASN A 171 -1.38 -14.21 -11.30
CA ASN A 171 -2.05 -13.11 -10.60
C ASN A 171 -1.40 -12.82 -9.24
N VAL A 172 -1.14 -13.84 -8.44
CA VAL A 172 -0.49 -13.68 -7.13
C VAL A 172 0.96 -13.22 -7.28
N TYR A 173 1.71 -13.81 -8.22
CA TYR A 173 3.09 -13.40 -8.50
C TYR A 173 3.18 -11.94 -8.97
N ASP A 174 2.28 -11.50 -9.85
CA ASP A 174 2.24 -10.12 -10.35
C ASP A 174 2.02 -9.11 -9.21
N LEU A 175 1.15 -9.43 -8.25
CA LEU A 175 0.96 -8.59 -7.05
C LEU A 175 2.26 -8.44 -6.26
N VAL A 176 2.96 -9.56 -6.00
CA VAL A 176 4.21 -9.58 -5.24
C VAL A 176 5.31 -8.82 -5.99
N ALA A 177 5.48 -9.09 -7.29
CA ALA A 177 6.51 -8.47 -8.11
C ALA A 177 6.31 -6.94 -8.24
N ARG A 178 5.10 -6.49 -8.57
CA ARG A 178 4.78 -5.06 -8.66
C ARG A 178 4.95 -4.34 -7.33
N ARG A 179 4.55 -4.95 -6.24
CA ARG A 179 4.73 -4.40 -4.89
C ARG A 179 6.21 -4.21 -4.56
N PHE A 180 7.04 -5.21 -4.88
CA PHE A 180 8.49 -5.13 -4.70
C PHE A 180 9.14 -4.05 -5.57
N ILE A 181 8.72 -3.91 -6.82
CA ILE A 181 9.22 -2.85 -7.70
C ILE A 181 8.85 -1.46 -7.16
N THR A 182 7.60 -1.28 -6.72
CA THR A 182 7.06 0.02 -6.31
C THR A 182 7.80 0.64 -5.11
N VAL A 183 8.39 -0.16 -4.22
CA VAL A 183 9.09 0.39 -3.04
C VAL A 183 10.39 1.13 -3.37
N PHE A 184 10.86 1.08 -4.60
CA PHE A 184 12.07 1.77 -5.07
C PHE A 184 11.77 3.09 -5.79
N TYR A 185 10.49 3.39 -6.06
CA TYR A 185 10.04 4.68 -6.58
C TYR A 185 9.83 5.69 -5.44
#